data_cf9b5040a728a4d64e132e2bb704e566
#
_entry.id   cf9b5040a728a4d64e132e2bb704e566
#
_cell.length_a   1.000
_cell.length_b   1.000
_cell.length_c   1.000
_cell.angle_alpha   90.00
_cell.angle_beta   90.00
_cell.angle_gamma   90.00
#
_symmetry.space_group_name_H-M   'P 1'
#
loop_
_entity.id
_entity.type
_entity.pdbx_description
1 polymer ?
#
loop_
_entity_poly.entity_id
_entity_poly.type
_entity_poly.pdbx_seq_one_letter_code
_entity_poly.pdbx_strand_id
1 'polypeptide(L)'
;MANIIPILTDTQISEIEPKSEQKVYKALYKQLPNDWLVIHSLEFMKKTSQYNSHGDREADFVIFAPEYGVLVIEVKGGGVECNGQTRQWYSIDRDQNKHEIKNPLGQAKDAKYEIRNHLEQRGKRNILLAHGALFPDISNINA
;
A
#
# COMPACT_ATOMS: atom_id res chain seq x y z
N MET A 1 -6.35 -9.54 -16.96
CA MET A 1 -6.84 -8.95 -15.71
C MET A 1 -6.36 -9.80 -14.54
N ALA A 2 -5.79 -9.18 -13.54
CA ALA A 2 -5.32 -9.90 -12.37
C ALA A 2 -6.49 -10.48 -11.56
N ASN A 3 -6.18 -11.47 -10.74
CA ASN A 3 -7.08 -11.88 -9.68
C ASN A 3 -6.95 -10.86 -8.55
N ILE A 4 -8.08 -10.38 -8.03
CA ILE A 4 -8.08 -9.39 -6.96
C ILE A 4 -8.98 -9.82 -5.81
N ILE A 5 -8.53 -9.59 -4.58
CA ILE A 5 -9.26 -9.89 -3.36
C ILE A 5 -9.34 -8.61 -2.52
N PRO A 6 -10.52 -8.20 -2.08
CA PRO A 6 -11.83 -8.72 -2.44
C PRO A 6 -12.24 -8.34 -3.86
N ILE A 7 -13.06 -9.19 -4.49
CA ILE A 7 -13.71 -8.83 -5.76
C ILE A 7 -14.86 -7.90 -5.43
N LEU A 8 -14.78 -6.67 -5.93
CA LEU A 8 -15.77 -5.64 -5.63
C LEU A 8 -16.61 -5.31 -6.86
N THR A 9 -17.89 -5.01 -6.63
CA THR A 9 -18.76 -4.45 -7.65
C THR A 9 -18.37 -3.00 -7.95
N ASP A 10 -18.84 -2.45 -9.07
CA ASP A 10 -18.57 -1.05 -9.40
C ASP A 10 -19.03 -0.09 -8.30
N THR A 11 -20.19 -0.38 -7.68
CA THR A 11 -20.68 0.41 -6.56
C THR A 11 -19.73 0.35 -5.36
N GLN A 12 -19.28 -0.85 -5.00
CA GLN A 12 -18.36 -1.03 -3.88
C GLN A 12 -17.00 -0.36 -4.16
N ILE A 13 -16.52 -0.42 -5.39
CA ILE A 13 -15.28 0.27 -5.77
C ILE A 13 -15.44 1.78 -5.56
N SER A 14 -16.59 2.34 -5.93
CA SER A 14 -16.86 3.77 -5.76
C SER A 14 -16.92 4.20 -4.29
N GLU A 15 -17.09 3.26 -3.38
CA GLU A 15 -17.13 3.50 -1.93
C GLU A 15 -15.77 3.38 -1.25
N ILE A 16 -14.73 2.95 -1.98
CA ILE A 16 -13.38 2.87 -1.41
C ILE A 16 -12.91 4.27 -1.02
N GLU A 17 -12.47 4.39 0.22
CA GLU A 17 -11.87 5.61 0.75
C GLU A 17 -10.42 5.32 1.17
N PRO A 18 -9.47 6.19 0.85
CA PRO A 18 -9.58 7.40 0.01
C PRO A 18 -9.73 7.08 -1.49
N LYS A 19 -10.15 8.08 -2.27
CA LYS A 19 -10.36 7.92 -3.72
C LYS A 19 -9.11 7.53 -4.49
N SER A 20 -7.95 7.86 -3.99
CA SER A 20 -6.68 7.46 -4.58
C SER A 20 -6.53 5.93 -4.64
N GLU A 21 -7.03 5.22 -3.64
CA GLU A 21 -7.03 3.75 -3.65
C GLU A 21 -7.99 3.18 -4.69
N GLN A 22 -9.08 3.88 -5.01
CA GLN A 22 -9.98 3.47 -6.10
C GLN A 22 -9.24 3.43 -7.44
N LYS A 23 -8.46 4.47 -7.72
CA LYS A 23 -7.67 4.56 -8.95
C LYS A 23 -6.67 3.41 -9.05
N VAL A 24 -5.99 3.13 -7.96
CA VAL A 24 -5.00 2.05 -7.92
C VAL A 24 -5.67 0.69 -8.04
N TYR A 25 -6.78 0.46 -7.33
CA TYR A 25 -7.56 -0.78 -7.43
C TYR A 25 -7.92 -1.09 -8.88
N LYS A 26 -8.51 -0.11 -9.58
CA LYS A 26 -8.90 -0.27 -10.98
C LYS A 26 -7.71 -0.53 -11.90
N ALA A 27 -6.62 0.21 -11.70
CA ALA A 27 -5.42 0.08 -12.53
C ALA A 27 -4.77 -1.29 -12.36
N LEU A 28 -4.60 -1.75 -11.13
CA LEU A 28 -4.00 -3.05 -10.85
C LEU A 28 -4.86 -4.19 -11.41
N TYR A 29 -6.18 -4.10 -11.23
CA TYR A 29 -7.09 -5.11 -11.75
C TYR A 29 -7.00 -5.24 -13.26
N LYS A 30 -6.98 -4.12 -13.99
CA LYS A 30 -6.99 -4.11 -15.46
C LYS A 30 -5.63 -4.42 -16.08
N GLN A 31 -4.55 -3.95 -15.48
CA GLN A 31 -3.24 -3.91 -16.13
C GLN A 31 -2.33 -5.08 -15.81
N LEU A 32 -2.52 -5.71 -14.65
CA LEU A 32 -1.66 -6.82 -14.25
C LEU A 32 -2.09 -8.14 -14.90
N PRO A 33 -1.14 -9.07 -15.09
CA PRO A 33 -1.43 -10.37 -15.68
C PRO A 33 -2.47 -11.19 -14.89
N ASN A 34 -3.17 -12.08 -15.57
CA ASN A 34 -4.24 -12.87 -14.98
C ASN A 34 -3.78 -13.94 -13.97
N ASP A 35 -2.51 -14.27 -13.96
CA ASP A 35 -1.92 -15.20 -13.00
C ASP A 35 -1.36 -14.49 -11.76
N TRP A 36 -1.42 -13.17 -11.72
CA TRP A 36 -1.03 -12.40 -10.54
C TRP A 36 -2.22 -12.23 -9.61
N LEU A 37 -1.93 -12.18 -8.31
CA LEU A 37 -2.93 -11.96 -7.28
C LEU A 37 -2.69 -10.61 -6.61
N VAL A 38 -3.73 -9.81 -6.51
CA VAL A 38 -3.71 -8.53 -5.80
C VAL A 38 -4.62 -8.63 -4.58
N ILE A 39 -4.12 -8.27 -3.42
CA ILE A 39 -4.92 -8.14 -2.20
C ILE A 39 -5.01 -6.68 -1.84
N HIS A 40 -6.22 -6.17 -1.74
CA HIS A 40 -6.50 -4.81 -1.29
C HIS A 40 -6.80 -4.80 0.19
N SER A 41 -6.20 -3.89 0.92
CA SER A 41 -6.48 -3.63 2.33
C SER A 41 -6.22 -4.84 3.23
N LEU A 42 -5.01 -5.40 3.12
CA LEU A 42 -4.62 -6.52 3.96
C LEU A 42 -4.29 -6.04 5.37
N GLU A 43 -5.10 -6.46 6.33
CA GLU A 43 -4.91 -6.13 7.73
C GLU A 43 -4.07 -7.18 8.44
N PHE A 44 -3.12 -6.70 9.26
CA PHE A 44 -2.32 -7.55 10.12
C PHE A 44 -2.75 -7.40 11.56
N MET A 45 -3.34 -8.45 12.12
CA MET A 45 -3.69 -8.46 13.54
C MET A 45 -2.46 -8.77 14.38
N LYS A 46 -2.07 -7.83 15.22
CA LYS A 46 -1.01 -8.05 16.18
C LYS A 46 -1.57 -8.70 17.44
N LYS A 47 -1.08 -9.88 17.74
CA LYS A 47 -1.47 -10.63 18.95
C LYS A 47 -1.04 -9.96 20.26
N THR A 48 -0.19 -8.94 20.22
CA THR A 48 0.40 -8.31 21.41
C THR A 48 0.03 -6.85 21.57
N SER A 49 -1.05 -6.40 20.95
CA SER A 49 -1.33 -4.98 20.82
C SER A 49 -2.11 -4.35 21.96
N GLN A 50 -2.01 -4.87 23.18
CA GLN A 50 -2.62 -4.22 24.34
C GLN A 50 -2.13 -2.78 24.56
N TYR A 51 -1.00 -2.43 23.97
CA TYR A 51 -0.36 -1.13 24.10
C TYR A 51 -0.38 -0.29 22.85
N ASN A 52 -0.89 -0.81 21.76
CA ASN A 52 -0.93 -0.11 20.49
C ASN A 52 -2.36 0.31 20.20
N SER A 53 -2.69 1.54 20.54
CA SER A 53 -3.93 2.17 20.08
C SER A 53 -3.99 2.28 18.56
N HIS A 54 -2.88 2.02 17.86
CA HIS A 54 -2.76 1.99 16.40
C HIS A 54 -2.44 0.58 15.92
N GLY A 55 -2.98 -0.42 16.61
CA GLY A 55 -2.53 -1.80 16.53
C GLY A 55 -2.79 -2.54 15.23
N ASP A 56 -3.50 -1.95 14.29
CA ASP A 56 -3.76 -2.60 13.03
C ASP A 56 -2.87 -1.98 11.97
N ARG A 57 -1.81 -2.71 11.60
CA ARG A 57 -1.04 -2.37 10.42
C ARG A 57 -1.76 -2.91 9.21
N GLU A 58 -1.96 -2.05 8.26
CA GLU A 58 -2.63 -2.36 7.01
C GLU A 58 -1.66 -2.12 5.87
N ALA A 59 -1.60 -3.07 4.95
CA ALA A 59 -0.99 -2.86 3.66
C ALA A 59 -2.10 -2.46 2.68
N ASP A 60 -1.96 -1.33 2.01
CA ASP A 60 -2.99 -0.88 1.08
C ASP A 60 -3.17 -1.86 -0.08
N PHE A 61 -2.07 -2.32 -0.66
CA PHE A 61 -2.07 -3.37 -1.67
C PHE A 61 -0.90 -4.30 -1.49
N VAL A 62 -1.15 -5.59 -1.69
CA VAL A 62 -0.09 -6.61 -1.77
C VAL A 62 -0.27 -7.36 -3.08
N ILE A 63 0.81 -7.43 -3.86
CA ILE A 63 0.81 -8.07 -5.17
C ILE A 63 1.68 -9.32 -5.11
N PHE A 64 1.09 -10.45 -5.47
CA PHE A 64 1.79 -11.73 -5.60
C PHE A 64 2.02 -12.00 -7.07
N ALA A 65 3.27 -11.92 -7.51
CA ALA A 65 3.69 -12.20 -8.87
C ALA A 65 4.45 -13.53 -8.88
N PRO A 66 3.89 -14.61 -9.44
CA PRO A 66 4.43 -15.98 -9.26
C PRO A 66 5.90 -16.14 -9.60
N GLU A 67 6.38 -15.43 -10.62
CA GLU A 67 7.77 -15.54 -11.06
C GLU A 67 8.71 -14.53 -10.41
N TYR A 68 8.17 -13.51 -9.75
CA TYR A 68 8.95 -12.37 -9.27
C TYR A 68 8.97 -12.23 -7.75
N GLY A 69 7.90 -12.63 -7.07
CA GLY A 69 7.80 -12.50 -5.63
C GLY A 69 6.62 -11.67 -5.18
N VAL A 70 6.78 -10.94 -4.09
CA VAL A 70 5.72 -10.18 -3.46
C VAL A 70 6.11 -8.70 -3.38
N LEU A 71 5.18 -7.83 -3.80
CA LEU A 71 5.35 -6.38 -3.72
C LEU A 71 4.29 -5.79 -2.80
N VAL A 72 4.73 -5.03 -1.81
CA VAL A 72 3.86 -4.32 -0.87
C VAL A 72 3.81 -2.86 -1.26
N ILE A 73 2.61 -2.32 -1.42
CA ILE A 73 2.41 -0.95 -1.89
C ILE A 73 1.60 -0.15 -0.87
N GLU A 74 2.13 1.02 -0.54
CA GLU A 74 1.41 2.07 0.18
C GLU A 74 0.93 3.11 -0.83
N VAL A 75 -0.31 3.56 -0.69
CA VAL A 75 -0.91 4.55 -1.60
C VAL A 75 -1.15 5.85 -0.83
N LYS A 76 -0.70 6.97 -1.37
CA LYS A 76 -0.98 8.31 -0.84
C LYS A 76 -1.59 9.16 -1.93
N GLY A 77 -2.81 9.63 -1.67
CA GLY A 77 -3.52 10.52 -2.58
C GLY A 77 -3.20 11.98 -2.33
N GLY A 78 -3.67 12.83 -3.24
CA GLY A 78 -3.48 14.27 -3.19
C GLY A 78 -2.03 14.68 -3.44
N GLY A 79 -1.68 15.88 -3.02
CA GLY A 79 -0.32 16.37 -3.08
C GLY A 79 0.55 15.76 -1.98
N VAL A 80 1.76 15.39 -2.33
CA VAL A 80 2.73 14.83 -1.38
C VAL A 80 4.07 15.51 -1.60
N GLU A 81 4.72 15.88 -0.53
CA GLU A 81 6.03 16.52 -0.56
C GLU A 81 6.97 15.84 0.45
N CYS A 82 8.21 15.68 0.06
CA CYS A 82 9.26 15.20 0.96
C CYS A 82 10.37 16.24 1.01
N ASN A 83 10.74 16.67 2.21
CA ASN A 83 11.91 17.50 2.39
C ASN A 83 13.15 16.62 2.45
N GLY A 84 14.04 16.73 1.45
CA GLY A 84 15.22 15.90 1.33
C GLY A 84 16.25 16.11 2.45
N GLN A 85 16.27 17.27 3.09
CA GLN A 85 17.21 17.58 4.17
C GLN A 85 16.74 17.03 5.51
N THR A 86 15.46 17.27 5.85
CA THR A 86 14.89 16.83 7.13
C THR A 86 14.31 15.44 7.07
N ARG A 87 14.07 14.92 5.88
CA ARG A 87 13.38 13.65 5.61
C ARG A 87 11.94 13.62 6.12
N GLN A 88 11.34 14.78 6.29
CA GLN A 88 9.95 14.92 6.66
C GLN A 88 9.04 14.80 5.44
N TRP A 89 7.92 14.13 5.61
CA TRP A 89 6.91 13.95 4.58
C TRP A 89 5.66 14.74 4.94
N TYR A 90 5.04 15.34 3.92
CA TYR A 90 3.84 16.17 4.08
C TYR A 90 2.80 15.80 3.04
N SER A 91 1.54 15.81 3.45
CA SER A 91 0.42 15.86 2.51
C SER A 91 0.02 17.31 2.30
N ILE A 92 -0.43 17.64 1.09
CA ILE A 92 -0.86 18.97 0.73
C ILE A 92 -2.34 18.88 0.36
N ASP A 93 -3.19 19.59 1.11
CA ASP A 93 -4.63 19.61 0.85
C ASP A 93 -5.00 20.58 -0.29
N ARG A 94 -6.29 20.66 -0.60
CA ARG A 94 -6.80 21.53 -1.67
C ARG A 94 -6.56 23.01 -1.40
N ASP A 95 -6.46 23.40 -0.14
CA ASP A 95 -6.19 24.77 0.28
C ASP A 95 -4.70 25.07 0.38
N GLN A 96 -3.85 24.16 -0.09
CA GLN A 96 -2.39 24.26 -0.08
C GLN A 96 -1.78 24.22 1.33
N ASN A 97 -2.53 23.72 2.31
CA ASN A 97 -2.00 23.52 3.65
C ASN A 97 -1.21 22.21 3.72
N LYS A 98 -0.05 22.28 4.37
CA LYS A 98 0.80 21.11 4.58
C LYS A 98 0.48 20.44 5.90
N HIS A 99 0.33 19.12 5.85
CA HIS A 99 0.13 18.29 7.03
C HIS A 99 1.24 17.26 7.10
N GLU A 100 1.93 17.18 8.23
CA GLU A 100 2.97 16.17 8.40
C GLU A 100 2.36 14.77 8.40
N ILE A 101 2.98 13.88 7.63
CA ILE A 101 2.54 12.48 7.52
C ILE A 101 3.71 11.56 7.79
N LYS A 102 3.41 10.30 8.09
CA LYS A 102 4.42 9.26 8.17
C LYS A 102 5.04 9.02 6.79
N ASN A 103 6.30 8.63 6.78
CA ASN A 103 6.98 8.25 5.55
C ASN A 103 6.26 7.07 4.89
N PRO A 104 5.69 7.24 3.68
CA PRO A 104 4.95 6.15 3.02
C PRO A 104 5.82 4.94 2.69
N LEU A 105 7.09 5.16 2.35
CA LEU A 105 8.02 4.06 2.11
C LEU A 105 8.30 3.28 3.39
N GLY A 106 8.39 3.97 4.53
CA GLY A 106 8.52 3.33 5.83
C GLY A 106 7.30 2.50 6.19
N GLN A 107 6.10 3.00 5.88
CA GLN A 107 4.86 2.26 6.10
C GLN A 107 4.82 0.98 5.27
N ALA A 108 5.18 1.06 3.99
CA ALA A 108 5.26 -0.10 3.11
C ALA A 108 6.32 -1.10 3.58
N LYS A 109 7.46 -0.61 4.04
CA LYS A 109 8.54 -1.43 4.58
C LYS A 109 8.10 -2.20 5.82
N ASP A 110 7.41 -1.54 6.75
CA ASP A 110 6.90 -2.19 7.96
C ASP A 110 5.90 -3.29 7.61
N ALA A 111 4.98 -3.02 6.68
CA ALA A 111 4.03 -4.01 6.20
C ALA A 111 4.75 -5.21 5.54
N LYS A 112 5.80 -4.95 4.77
CA LYS A 112 6.62 -5.99 4.16
C LYS A 112 7.22 -6.94 5.21
N TYR A 113 7.73 -6.40 6.30
CA TYR A 113 8.29 -7.22 7.38
C TYR A 113 7.23 -8.07 8.07
N GLU A 114 6.03 -7.53 8.26
CA GLU A 114 4.92 -8.31 8.82
C GLU A 114 4.56 -9.49 7.90
N ILE A 115 4.51 -9.26 6.60
CA ILE A 115 4.26 -10.33 5.61
C ILE A 115 5.37 -11.38 5.67
N ARG A 116 6.63 -10.95 5.72
CA ARG A 116 7.76 -11.86 5.84
C ARG A 116 7.63 -12.75 7.07
N ASN A 117 7.30 -12.17 8.22
CA ASN A 117 7.12 -12.93 9.44
C ASN A 117 6.01 -13.97 9.32
N HIS A 118 4.88 -13.61 8.72
CA HIS A 118 3.78 -14.54 8.49
C HIS A 118 4.19 -15.70 7.58
N LEU A 119 4.93 -15.41 6.52
CA LEU A 119 5.38 -16.44 5.58
C LEU A 119 6.40 -17.38 6.24
N GLU A 120 7.34 -16.84 6.99
CA GLU A 120 8.36 -17.64 7.68
C GLU A 120 7.75 -18.55 8.74
N GLN A 121 6.74 -18.08 9.47
CA GLN A 121 6.02 -18.90 10.45
C GLN A 121 5.30 -20.09 9.81
N ARG A 122 4.98 -19.98 8.52
CA ARG A 122 4.35 -21.06 7.75
C ARG A 122 5.35 -21.87 6.93
N GLY A 123 6.64 -21.73 7.21
CA GLY A 123 7.70 -22.46 6.53
C GLY A 123 8.01 -21.97 5.11
N LYS A 124 7.50 -20.81 4.73
CA LYS A 124 7.77 -20.19 3.43
C LYS A 124 8.96 -19.25 3.56
N ARG A 125 10.10 -19.69 3.08
CA ARG A 125 11.36 -18.94 3.11
C ARG A 125 11.87 -18.70 1.70
N ASN A 126 12.79 -17.76 1.56
CA ASN A 126 13.43 -17.42 0.29
C ASN A 126 12.46 -16.83 -0.75
N ILE A 127 11.41 -16.16 -0.28
CA ILE A 127 10.52 -15.40 -1.14
C ILE A 127 11.05 -13.98 -1.26
N LEU A 128 11.21 -13.51 -2.50
CA LEU A 128 11.61 -12.14 -2.75
C LEU A 128 10.47 -11.20 -2.36
N LEU A 129 10.75 -10.26 -1.46
CA LEU A 129 9.81 -9.26 -0.99
C LEU A 129 10.35 -7.87 -1.31
N ALA A 130 9.49 -7.03 -1.86
CA ALA A 130 9.81 -5.64 -2.13
C ALA A 130 8.70 -4.73 -1.61
N HIS A 131 8.99 -3.45 -1.50
CA HIS A 131 8.00 -2.46 -1.07
C HIS A 131 8.15 -1.18 -1.88
N GLY A 132 7.08 -0.41 -1.95
CA GLY A 132 7.08 0.87 -2.64
C GLY A 132 5.86 1.69 -2.26
N ALA A 133 5.82 2.91 -2.77
CA ALA A 133 4.70 3.81 -2.59
C ALA A 133 4.21 4.31 -3.95
N LEU A 134 2.90 4.49 -4.07
CA LEU A 134 2.27 5.05 -5.25
C LEU A 134 1.58 6.36 -4.90
N PHE A 135 1.74 7.34 -5.78
CA PHE A 135 1.14 8.67 -5.67
C PHE A 135 0.28 8.92 -6.90
N PRO A 136 -0.94 8.37 -6.95
CA PRO A 136 -1.73 8.36 -8.19
C PRO A 136 -2.22 9.73 -8.64
N ASP A 137 -2.18 10.73 -7.76
CA ASP A 137 -2.64 12.08 -8.08
C ASP A 137 -1.50 13.02 -8.47
N ILE A 138 -0.26 12.53 -8.47
CA ILE A 138 0.91 13.32 -8.85
C ILE A 138 1.33 12.92 -10.26
N SER A 139 1.33 13.89 -11.18
CA SER A 139 1.75 13.65 -12.57
C SER A 139 3.22 13.95 -12.83
N ASN A 140 3.81 14.82 -12.01
CA ASN A 140 5.21 15.22 -12.14
C ASN A 140 5.90 15.23 -10.80
N ILE A 141 7.11 14.73 -10.76
CA ILE A 141 7.96 14.83 -9.58
C ILE A 141 8.90 16.02 -9.82
N ASN A 142 8.70 17.07 -9.06
CA ASN A 142 9.65 18.18 -9.02
C ASN A 142 10.70 17.83 -7.96
N ALA A 143 11.88 17.57 -8.44
CA ALA A 143 13.02 17.34 -7.57
C ALA A 143 13.57 18.67 -7.03
#